data_b8e573769058f726d7416da046afdbc5
#
_entry.id   b8e573769058f726d7416da046afdbc5
#
_cell.length_a   1.000
_cell.length_b   1.000
_cell.length_c   1.000
_cell.angle_alpha   90.00
_cell.angle_beta   90.00
_cell.angle_gamma   90.00
#
_symmetry.space_group_name_H-M   'P 1'
#
loop_
_entity.id
_entity.type
_entity.pdbx_description
1 polymer ?
#
loop_
_entity_poly.entity_id
_entity_poly.type
_entity_poly.pdbx_seq_one_letter_code
_entity_poly.pdbx_strand_id
1 'polypeptide(L)'
;MRYPTREELRQMTWQYLSAGANGIMYYSFNTLRDYVKGAEFDAKWTELKEIAAEVKSFENVFLTDRDAPAVKGMTPFVGARAWRYGGEVWLLAVNASRDPQDVSLTLDCDTVSAVKSIFGAPPVRKDVRTFGYSLKPLECVFVRMEEK
;
A
#
# COMPACT_ATOMS: atom_id res chain seq x y z
N MET A 1 25.41 7.28 4.51
CA MET A 1 24.01 7.19 4.03
C MET A 1 23.94 5.98 3.10
N ARG A 2 22.91 5.11 3.20
CA ARG A 2 22.72 3.97 2.29
C ARG A 2 21.50 4.19 1.43
N TYR A 3 21.44 3.56 0.27
CA TYR A 3 20.23 3.49 -0.53
C TYR A 3 19.20 2.56 0.16
N PRO A 4 17.89 2.85 0.08
CA PRO A 4 16.85 1.98 0.65
C PRO A 4 16.91 0.55 0.08
N THR A 5 16.54 -0.43 0.89
CA THR A 5 16.28 -1.79 0.38
C THR A 5 15.03 -1.77 -0.51
N ARG A 6 14.82 -2.85 -1.28
CA ARG A 6 13.62 -2.99 -2.11
C ARG A 6 12.34 -2.91 -1.27
N GLU A 7 12.34 -3.57 -0.10
CA GLU A 7 11.21 -3.57 0.83
C GLU A 7 10.93 -2.16 1.37
N GLU A 8 11.97 -1.45 1.79
CA GLU A 8 11.85 -0.07 2.27
C GLU A 8 11.32 0.86 1.16
N LEU A 9 11.86 0.76 -0.05
CA LEU A 9 11.42 1.57 -1.18
C LEU A 9 9.96 1.28 -1.56
N ARG A 10 9.59 0.00 -1.59
CA ARG A 10 8.22 -0.43 -1.86
C ARG A 10 7.26 0.07 -0.76
N GLN A 11 7.62 -0.13 0.52
CA GLN A 11 6.83 0.36 1.65
C GLN A 11 6.62 1.88 1.59
N MET A 12 7.68 2.67 1.37
CA MET A 12 7.59 4.12 1.25
C MET A 12 6.65 4.54 0.11
N THR A 13 6.72 3.87 -1.03
CA THR A 13 5.85 4.12 -2.19
C THR A 13 4.37 3.90 -1.83
N TRP A 14 4.03 2.76 -1.24
CA TRP A 14 2.67 2.45 -0.83
C TRP A 14 2.18 3.32 0.34
N GLN A 15 3.08 3.75 1.21
CA GLN A 15 2.76 4.68 2.30
C GLN A 15 2.29 6.04 1.77
N TYR A 16 2.92 6.58 0.72
CA TYR A 16 2.46 7.83 0.09
C TYR A 16 1.05 7.67 -0.49
N LEU A 17 0.74 6.54 -1.13
CA LEU A 17 -0.59 6.26 -1.66
C LEU A 17 -1.62 6.12 -0.53
N SER A 18 -1.27 5.46 0.59
CA SER A 18 -2.16 5.36 1.75
C SER A 18 -2.42 6.73 2.42
N ALA A 19 -1.48 7.66 2.30
CA ALA A 19 -1.61 9.04 2.78
C ALA A 19 -2.36 9.97 1.81
N GLY A 20 -2.77 9.47 0.64
CA GLY A 20 -3.59 10.21 -0.30
C GLY A 20 -2.86 10.78 -1.52
N ALA A 21 -1.62 10.39 -1.76
CA ALA A 21 -0.95 10.75 -3.00
C ALA A 21 -1.66 10.12 -4.21
N ASN A 22 -1.86 10.92 -5.27
CA ASN A 22 -2.46 10.48 -6.54
C ASN A 22 -1.39 10.18 -7.61
N GLY A 23 -0.12 10.34 -7.26
CA GLY A 23 1.01 10.05 -8.12
C GLY A 23 2.31 10.01 -7.33
N ILE A 24 3.29 9.29 -7.86
CA ILE A 24 4.61 9.13 -7.25
C ILE A 24 5.68 9.58 -8.23
N MET A 25 6.59 10.39 -7.75
CA MET A 25 7.80 10.76 -8.48
C MET A 25 9.02 10.31 -7.68
N TYR A 26 9.85 9.47 -8.29
CA TYR A 26 11.11 9.08 -7.69
C TYR A 26 12.21 10.07 -8.07
N TYR A 27 12.73 10.79 -7.10
CA TYR A 27 13.84 11.71 -7.27
C TYR A 27 15.12 11.05 -6.74
N SER A 28 16.17 10.93 -7.49
CA SER A 28 16.36 11.13 -8.93
C SER A 28 17.26 10.01 -9.46
N PHE A 29 17.23 9.77 -10.76
CA PHE A 29 18.15 8.88 -11.44
C PHE A 29 19.62 9.23 -11.18
N ASN A 30 19.95 10.51 -11.21
CA ASN A 30 21.31 10.97 -10.94
C ASN A 30 21.76 10.64 -9.50
N THR A 31 20.90 10.86 -8.52
CA THR A 31 21.19 10.52 -7.13
C THR A 31 21.45 9.02 -6.98
N LEU A 32 20.60 8.16 -7.57
CA LEU A 32 20.85 6.73 -7.56
C LEU A 32 22.21 6.39 -8.17
N ARG A 33 22.52 6.91 -9.35
CA ARG A 33 23.79 6.70 -10.05
C ARG A 33 25.00 7.19 -9.24
N ASP A 34 24.87 8.26 -8.47
CA ASP A 34 25.97 8.83 -7.68
C ASP A 34 26.28 8.00 -6.44
N TYR A 35 25.26 7.37 -5.83
CA TYR A 35 25.42 6.54 -4.63
C TYR A 35 25.66 5.06 -4.92
N VAL A 36 25.20 4.55 -6.06
CA VAL A 36 25.27 3.13 -6.43
C VAL A 36 25.94 2.99 -7.80
N LYS A 37 26.90 2.08 -7.95
CA LYS A 37 27.73 1.93 -9.15
C LYS A 37 27.62 0.54 -9.76
N GLY A 38 27.87 0.45 -11.08
CA GLY A 38 28.00 -0.82 -11.80
C GLY A 38 26.77 -1.71 -11.71
N ALA A 39 26.96 -3.00 -11.53
CA ALA A 39 25.89 -4.01 -11.47
C ALA A 39 24.88 -3.75 -10.35
N GLU A 40 25.32 -3.15 -9.24
CA GLU A 40 24.41 -2.77 -8.15
C GLU A 40 23.44 -1.66 -8.59
N PHE A 41 23.89 -0.70 -9.40
CA PHE A 41 23.01 0.30 -9.98
C PHE A 41 21.92 -0.33 -10.85
N ASP A 42 22.29 -1.26 -11.73
CA ASP A 42 21.35 -1.93 -12.63
C ASP A 42 20.29 -2.72 -11.84
N ALA A 43 20.70 -3.41 -10.77
CA ALA A 43 19.80 -4.11 -9.87
C ALA A 43 18.81 -3.14 -9.18
N LYS A 44 19.29 -2.06 -8.60
CA LYS A 44 18.47 -1.04 -7.92
C LYS A 44 17.53 -0.31 -8.87
N TRP A 45 18.00 -0.01 -10.09
CA TRP A 45 17.18 0.58 -11.14
C TRP A 45 16.06 -0.37 -11.58
N THR A 46 16.33 -1.67 -11.64
CA THR A 46 15.34 -2.70 -11.96
C THR A 46 14.30 -2.82 -10.85
N GLU A 47 14.71 -2.89 -9.58
CA GLU A 47 13.80 -2.89 -8.43
C GLU A 47 12.85 -1.68 -8.46
N LEU A 48 13.38 -0.48 -8.75
CA LEU A 48 12.57 0.73 -8.85
C LEU A 48 11.54 0.66 -9.98
N LYS A 49 11.93 0.16 -11.15
CA LYS A 49 11.02 -0.02 -12.29
C LYS A 49 9.91 -1.03 -11.97
N GLU A 50 10.22 -2.11 -11.27
CA GLU A 50 9.24 -3.12 -10.86
C GLU A 50 8.21 -2.53 -9.89
N ILE A 51 8.66 -1.75 -8.89
CA ILE A 51 7.75 -1.07 -7.94
C ILE A 51 6.87 -0.05 -8.68
N ALA A 52 7.45 0.74 -9.59
CA ALA A 52 6.68 1.69 -10.39
C ALA A 52 5.64 0.99 -11.28
N ALA A 53 5.99 -0.14 -11.89
CA ALA A 53 5.06 -0.95 -12.69
C ALA A 53 3.96 -1.57 -11.83
N GLU A 54 4.28 -2.04 -10.62
CA GLU A 54 3.30 -2.56 -9.66
C GLU A 54 2.25 -1.48 -9.33
N VAL A 55 2.69 -0.26 -8.98
CA VAL A 55 1.77 0.86 -8.71
C VAL A 55 0.95 1.22 -9.94
N LYS A 56 1.59 1.30 -11.11
CA LYS A 56 0.92 1.64 -12.36
C LYS A 56 -0.19 0.65 -12.73
N SER A 57 -0.05 -0.62 -12.39
CA SER A 57 -1.08 -1.62 -12.65
C SER A 57 -2.41 -1.35 -11.94
N PHE A 58 -2.42 -0.50 -10.91
CA PHE A 58 -3.58 -0.09 -10.13
C PHE A 58 -3.92 1.40 -10.28
N GLU A 59 -3.34 2.12 -11.26
CA GLU A 59 -3.53 3.57 -11.40
C GLU A 59 -5.02 3.96 -11.47
N ASN A 60 -5.85 3.18 -12.15
CA ASN A 60 -7.28 3.44 -12.25
C ASN A 60 -8.01 3.38 -10.90
N VAL A 61 -7.53 2.58 -9.95
CA VAL A 61 -8.07 2.52 -8.59
C VAL A 61 -7.71 3.80 -7.84
N PHE A 62 -6.44 4.24 -7.92
CA PHE A 62 -5.94 5.39 -7.15
C PHE A 62 -6.47 6.74 -7.66
N LEU A 63 -6.88 6.80 -8.92
CA LEU A 63 -7.46 8.00 -9.52
C LEU A 63 -8.97 8.15 -9.25
N THR A 64 -9.60 7.16 -8.61
CA THR A 64 -11.01 7.23 -8.18
C THR A 64 -11.08 7.61 -6.71
N ASP A 65 -11.07 8.89 -6.38
CA ASP A 65 -11.20 9.38 -5.02
C ASP A 65 -12.63 9.82 -4.65
N ARG A 66 -13.56 9.81 -5.61
CA ARG A 66 -14.97 10.14 -5.37
C ARG A 66 -15.62 9.01 -4.57
N ASP A 67 -16.31 9.41 -3.50
CA ASP A 67 -17.07 8.52 -2.62
C ASP A 67 -16.22 7.39 -1.98
N ALA A 68 -14.91 7.62 -1.83
CA ALA A 68 -14.03 6.68 -1.15
C ALA A 68 -14.45 6.50 0.31
N PRO A 69 -14.59 5.24 0.81
CA PRO A 69 -14.93 5.02 2.21
C PRO A 69 -13.84 5.58 3.13
N ALA A 70 -14.22 6.28 4.17
CA ALA A 70 -13.29 6.67 5.21
C ALA A 70 -12.81 5.42 5.98
N VAL A 71 -11.51 5.41 6.31
CA VAL A 71 -10.90 4.32 7.09
C VAL A 71 -10.60 4.85 8.49
N LYS A 72 -11.06 4.13 9.52
CA LYS A 72 -10.79 4.41 10.94
C LYS A 72 -9.94 3.30 11.54
N GLY A 73 -9.28 3.59 12.67
CA GLY A 73 -8.47 2.61 13.39
C GLY A 73 -6.99 2.57 12.99
N MET A 74 -6.54 3.53 12.18
CA MET A 74 -5.12 3.72 11.88
C MET A 74 -4.33 4.04 13.16
N THR A 75 -3.05 3.71 13.16
CA THR A 75 -2.10 4.04 14.24
C THR A 75 -1.02 4.98 13.71
N PRO A 76 -0.14 5.54 14.55
CA PRO A 76 1.02 6.32 14.08
C PRO A 76 1.95 5.52 13.12
N PHE A 77 1.88 4.19 13.16
CA PHE A 77 2.73 3.30 12.38
C PHE A 77 2.00 2.60 11.24
N VAL A 78 0.66 2.60 11.23
CA VAL A 78 -0.13 1.95 10.19
C VAL A 78 -1.01 2.98 9.51
N GLY A 79 -0.65 3.30 8.26
CA GLY A 79 -1.49 4.08 7.35
C GLY A 79 -2.45 3.17 6.59
N ALA A 80 -3.64 3.69 6.28
CA ALA A 80 -4.60 2.96 5.47
C ALA A 80 -5.46 3.92 4.63
N ARG A 81 -5.90 3.45 3.46
CA ARG A 81 -6.83 4.17 2.58
C ARG A 81 -7.70 3.19 1.82
N ALA A 82 -8.92 3.60 1.55
CA ALA A 82 -9.83 2.85 0.69
C ALA A 82 -10.22 3.65 -0.56
N TRP A 83 -10.67 2.94 -1.58
CA TRP A 83 -11.20 3.47 -2.82
C TRP A 83 -12.42 2.66 -3.25
N ARG A 84 -13.32 3.27 -4.06
CA ARG A 84 -14.36 2.55 -4.82
C ARG A 84 -13.98 2.53 -6.28
N TYR A 85 -13.82 1.33 -6.84
CA TYR A 85 -13.53 1.16 -8.25
C TYR A 85 -14.15 -0.14 -8.79
N GLY A 86 -14.84 -0.06 -9.92
CA GLY A 86 -15.42 -1.22 -10.58
C GLY A 86 -16.55 -1.91 -9.77
N GLY A 87 -17.26 -1.18 -8.91
CA GLY A 87 -18.30 -1.74 -8.03
C GLY A 87 -17.75 -2.48 -6.80
N GLU A 88 -16.45 -2.36 -6.55
CA GLU A 88 -15.77 -2.97 -5.41
C GLU A 88 -15.13 -1.89 -4.52
N VAL A 89 -14.96 -2.22 -3.24
CA VAL A 89 -14.14 -1.44 -2.30
C VAL A 89 -12.73 -2.03 -2.27
N TRP A 90 -11.74 -1.16 -2.41
CA TRP A 90 -10.32 -1.51 -2.36
C TRP A 90 -9.72 -0.91 -1.09
N LEU A 91 -8.99 -1.70 -0.30
CA LEU A 91 -8.36 -1.27 0.94
C LEU A 91 -6.86 -1.55 0.88
N LEU A 92 -6.09 -0.49 1.08
CA LEU A 92 -4.65 -0.55 1.31
C LEU A 92 -4.36 -0.33 2.79
N ALA A 93 -3.51 -1.16 3.38
CA ALA A 93 -2.93 -0.94 4.71
C ALA A 93 -1.42 -1.11 4.63
N VAL A 94 -0.67 -0.22 5.29
CA VAL A 94 0.79 -0.16 5.22
C VAL A 94 1.37 -0.01 6.62
N ASN A 95 2.21 -0.95 7.03
CA ASN A 95 3.02 -0.81 8.24
C ASN A 95 4.30 -0.03 7.91
N ALA A 96 4.42 1.18 8.44
CA ALA A 96 5.59 2.04 8.24
C ALA A 96 6.72 1.78 9.26
N SER A 97 6.54 0.84 10.18
CA SER A 97 7.52 0.53 11.21
C SER A 97 8.34 -0.72 10.87
N ARG A 98 9.44 -0.89 11.60
CA ARG A 98 10.27 -2.10 11.55
C ARG A 98 9.83 -3.16 12.58
N ASP A 99 8.72 -2.92 13.26
CA ASP A 99 8.12 -3.83 14.20
C ASP A 99 6.78 -4.35 13.67
N PRO A 100 6.37 -5.57 14.01
CA PRO A 100 5.02 -6.05 13.70
C PRO A 100 3.95 -5.13 14.32
N GLN A 101 2.85 -4.95 13.62
CA GLN A 101 1.74 -4.11 14.07
C GLN A 101 0.41 -4.85 13.96
N ASP A 102 -0.32 -4.95 15.07
CA ASP A 102 -1.71 -5.37 15.06
C ASP A 102 -2.61 -4.15 14.93
N VAL A 103 -3.52 -4.19 13.98
CA VAL A 103 -4.44 -3.08 13.70
C VAL A 103 -5.84 -3.58 13.38
N SER A 104 -6.84 -2.82 13.78
CA SER A 104 -8.24 -3.06 13.44
C SER A 104 -8.78 -1.87 12.66
N LEU A 105 -8.98 -2.06 11.35
CA LEU A 105 -9.42 -1.03 10.42
C LEU A 105 -10.93 -1.16 10.18
N THR A 106 -11.66 -0.08 10.34
CA THR A 106 -13.11 -0.01 10.08
C THR A 106 -13.36 0.91 8.88
N LEU A 107 -14.13 0.42 7.91
CA LEU A 107 -14.56 1.19 6.73
C LEU A 107 -15.91 1.85 6.98
N ASP A 108 -16.04 3.09 6.56
CA ASP A 108 -17.30 3.82 6.53
C ASP A 108 -18.02 3.57 5.20
N CYS A 109 -18.57 2.36 5.06
CA CYS A 109 -19.28 1.86 3.89
C CYS A 109 -20.39 0.90 4.32
N ASP A 110 -21.18 0.43 3.38
CA ASP A 110 -22.14 -0.65 3.61
C ASP A 110 -21.43 -1.99 3.91
N THR A 111 -22.22 -3.04 4.09
CA THR A 111 -21.69 -4.37 4.39
C THR A 111 -20.75 -4.84 3.28
N VAL A 112 -19.54 -5.25 3.65
CA VAL A 112 -18.57 -5.86 2.72
C VAL A 112 -18.62 -7.37 2.82
N SER A 113 -18.70 -8.01 1.67
CA SER A 113 -18.65 -9.47 1.53
C SER A 113 -17.26 -9.93 1.07
N ALA A 114 -17.13 -10.97 0.34
CA ALA A 114 -15.91 -11.59 -0.16
C ALA A 114 -14.64 -10.69 -0.21
N VAL A 115 -13.66 -10.96 0.63
CA VAL A 115 -12.35 -10.28 0.61
C VAL A 115 -11.39 -11.08 -0.26
N LYS A 116 -10.85 -10.43 -1.31
CA LYS A 116 -9.83 -11.00 -2.16
C LYS A 116 -8.51 -10.24 -1.98
N SER A 117 -7.47 -10.95 -1.53
CA SER A 117 -6.13 -10.38 -1.45
C SER A 117 -5.55 -10.17 -2.84
N ILE A 118 -5.00 -8.99 -3.08
CA ILE A 118 -4.19 -8.66 -4.25
C ILE A 118 -2.73 -8.95 -3.91
N PHE A 119 -2.25 -8.44 -2.78
CA PHE A 119 -0.98 -8.80 -2.17
C PHE A 119 -1.03 -8.60 -0.64
N GLY A 120 -0.07 -9.18 0.05
CA GLY A 120 -0.01 -9.23 1.51
C GLY A 120 -0.95 -10.28 2.11
N ALA A 121 -0.88 -10.42 3.42
CA ALA A 121 -1.72 -11.38 4.15
C ALA A 121 -3.19 -10.95 4.18
N PRO A 122 -4.14 -11.90 4.09
CA PRO A 122 -5.54 -11.58 4.29
C PRO A 122 -5.79 -11.13 5.75
N PRO A 123 -6.94 -10.48 6.04
CA PRO A 123 -7.25 -10.11 7.41
C PRO A 123 -7.37 -11.36 8.31
N VAL A 124 -6.79 -11.30 9.50
CA VAL A 124 -6.86 -12.36 10.53
C VAL A 124 -8.21 -12.38 11.24
N ARG A 125 -8.92 -11.26 11.22
CA ARG A 125 -10.30 -11.11 11.71
C ARG A 125 -11.10 -10.28 10.73
N LYS A 126 -12.30 -10.73 10.43
CA LYS A 126 -13.26 -10.04 9.56
C LYS A 126 -14.62 -9.97 10.24
N ASP A 127 -15.15 -8.78 10.33
CA ASP A 127 -16.54 -8.49 10.65
C ASP A 127 -17.13 -7.63 9.52
N VAL A 128 -18.39 -7.27 9.59
CA VAL A 128 -19.17 -6.60 8.53
C VAL A 128 -18.43 -5.46 7.82
N ARG A 129 -17.70 -4.64 8.57
CA ARG A 129 -16.93 -3.48 8.06
C ARG A 129 -15.57 -3.33 8.72
N THR A 130 -15.22 -4.24 9.62
CA THR A 130 -14.00 -4.16 10.42
C THR A 130 -13.08 -5.33 10.11
N PHE A 131 -11.82 -5.01 9.84
CA PHE A 131 -10.79 -5.94 9.39
C PHE A 131 -9.59 -5.85 10.31
N GLY A 132 -9.29 -6.94 11.01
CA GLY A 132 -8.08 -7.06 11.83
C GLY A 132 -6.92 -7.58 10.99
N TYR A 133 -5.76 -6.93 11.09
CA TYR A 133 -4.52 -7.34 10.45
C TYR A 133 -3.41 -7.47 11.48
N SER A 134 -2.56 -8.48 11.30
CA SER A 134 -1.25 -8.59 11.94
C SER A 134 -0.19 -8.38 10.87
N LEU A 135 0.26 -7.13 10.74
CA LEU A 135 1.16 -6.70 9.69
C LEU A 135 2.61 -6.93 10.11
N LYS A 136 3.37 -7.63 9.29
CA LYS A 136 4.83 -7.76 9.47
C LYS A 136 5.53 -6.42 9.32
N PRO A 137 6.81 -6.28 9.75
CA PRO A 137 7.61 -5.10 9.47
C PRO A 137 7.58 -4.71 7.99
N LEU A 138 7.32 -3.43 7.70
CA LEU A 138 7.27 -2.85 6.34
C LEU A 138 6.23 -3.50 5.39
N GLU A 139 5.32 -4.31 5.91
CA GLU A 139 4.33 -4.99 5.09
C GLU A 139 3.29 -4.02 4.53
N CYS A 140 2.96 -4.24 3.26
CA CYS A 140 1.85 -3.60 2.58
C CYS A 140 0.82 -4.68 2.24
N VAL A 141 -0.44 -4.43 2.57
CA VAL A 141 -1.57 -5.30 2.25
C VAL A 141 -2.53 -4.53 1.36
N PHE A 142 -2.92 -5.14 0.24
CA PHE A 142 -3.91 -4.57 -0.67
C PHE A 142 -4.96 -5.62 -0.98
N VAL A 143 -6.21 -5.30 -0.70
CA VAL A 143 -7.34 -6.22 -0.86
C VAL A 143 -8.48 -5.53 -1.60
N ARG A 144 -9.31 -6.31 -2.27
CA ARG A 144 -10.58 -5.86 -2.82
C ARG A 144 -11.74 -6.65 -2.23
N MET A 145 -12.89 -6.01 -2.14
CA MET A 145 -14.07 -6.49 -1.45
C MET A 145 -15.33 -6.09 -2.21
N GLU A 146 -16.30 -6.98 -2.26
CA GLU A 146 -17.61 -6.68 -2.79
C GLU A 146 -18.44 -5.93 -1.72
N GLU A 147 -18.99 -4.78 -2.08
CA GLU A 147 -19.95 -4.02 -1.26
C GLU A 147 -21.36 -4.51 -1.59
N LYS A 148 -22.20 -4.72 -0.56
CA LYS A 148 -23.60 -5.16 -0.70
C LYS A 148 -24.55 -4.02 -0.52
#